data_c12c171a8b24bf2dafeec4377f530802
#
_entry.id   c12c171a8b24bf2dafeec4377f530802
#
_cell.length_a   1.000
_cell.length_b   1.000
_cell.length_c   1.000
_cell.angle_alpha   90.00
_cell.angle_beta   90.00
_cell.angle_gamma   90.00
#
_symmetry.space_group_name_H-M   'P 1'
#
loop_
_entity.id
_entity.type
_entity.pdbx_description
1 polymer ?
#
loop_
_entity_poly.entity_id
_entity_poly.type
_entity_poly.pdbx_seq_one_letter_code
_entity_poly.pdbx_strand_id
1 'polypeptide(L)'
;MHDRLTPPGILALAGPQARLIDVGKRKSRHTLPQDDINALLVALGLEGLKVVRLKGGDPFVFGRGGEEMLACRAAGLSVEVVPGVSAGLAASARAGAPLTHRGLAQSVTFVTGHAAKDQTPDLDWTGLARTNHTVVVYMGLSTAPLIAARLMRAGRDAATPVLVVENASLAHEARVLTRLGDLATAVSALDGPAILIIGEVAAMASDLAEVLPESERAQA
;
A
#
# COMPACT_ATOMS: atom_id res chain seq x y z
N MET A 1 -19.95 -0.11 -0.97
CA MET A 1 -19.19 -0.30 0.30
C MET A 1 -17.75 0.18 0.06
N HIS A 2 -17.16 0.96 0.96
CA HIS A 2 -15.82 1.52 0.80
C HIS A 2 -15.03 1.50 2.10
N ASP A 3 -13.71 1.56 2.01
CA ASP A 3 -12.81 1.72 3.15
C ASP A 3 -12.29 3.16 3.27
N ARG A 4 -11.47 3.40 4.30
CA ARG A 4 -10.93 4.73 4.61
C ARG A 4 -9.86 5.21 3.62
N LEU A 5 -9.18 4.30 2.91
CA LEU A 5 -8.13 4.65 1.96
C LEU A 5 -8.70 5.06 0.59
N THR A 6 -10.02 4.98 0.42
CA THR A 6 -10.69 5.45 -0.79
C THR A 6 -10.74 6.99 -0.80
N PRO A 7 -10.19 7.66 -1.83
CA PRO A 7 -10.24 9.11 -1.93
C PRO A 7 -11.69 9.63 -1.99
N PRO A 8 -12.04 10.73 -1.27
CA PRO A 8 -13.40 11.29 -1.27
C PRO A 8 -13.94 11.63 -2.65
N GLY A 9 -13.09 12.09 -3.57
CA GLY A 9 -13.46 12.43 -4.93
C GLY A 9 -14.01 11.24 -5.73
N ILE A 10 -13.55 10.02 -5.44
CA ILE A 10 -14.05 8.81 -6.08
C ILE A 10 -15.48 8.48 -5.58
N LEU A 11 -15.75 8.70 -4.30
CA LEU A 11 -17.08 8.47 -3.73
C LEU A 11 -18.13 9.42 -4.32
N ALA A 12 -17.72 10.62 -4.72
CA ALA A 12 -18.60 11.58 -5.38
C ALA A 12 -19.10 11.14 -6.77
N LEU A 13 -18.43 10.15 -7.39
CA LEU A 13 -18.87 9.56 -8.66
C LEU A 13 -20.01 8.55 -8.48
N ALA A 14 -20.37 8.20 -7.25
CA ALA A 14 -21.49 7.31 -6.99
C ALA A 14 -22.80 7.96 -7.45
N GLY A 15 -23.66 7.18 -8.11
CA GLY A 15 -24.96 7.65 -8.56
C GLY A 15 -25.84 8.14 -7.39
N PRO A 16 -26.80 9.05 -7.63
CA PRO A 16 -27.59 9.68 -6.56
C PRO A 16 -28.44 8.69 -5.75
N GLN A 17 -28.70 7.52 -6.30
CA GLN A 17 -29.45 6.44 -5.62
C GLN A 17 -28.53 5.46 -4.89
N ALA A 18 -27.22 5.60 -4.98
CA ALA A 18 -26.28 4.68 -4.36
C ALA A 18 -26.21 4.90 -2.84
N ARG A 19 -26.43 3.84 -2.07
CA ARG A 19 -26.21 3.83 -0.63
C ARG A 19 -24.72 3.65 -0.36
N LEU A 20 -24.08 4.63 0.26
CA LEU A 20 -22.67 4.55 0.67
C LEU A 20 -22.57 3.88 2.04
N ILE A 21 -21.77 2.83 2.15
CA ILE A 21 -21.55 2.07 3.40
C ILE A 21 -20.04 2.11 3.69
N ASP A 22 -19.66 2.82 4.75
CA ASP A 22 -18.26 2.88 5.23
C ASP A 22 -17.97 1.65 6.11
N VAL A 23 -17.07 0.79 5.66
CA VAL A 23 -16.58 -0.38 6.40
C VAL A 23 -15.14 -0.21 6.87
N GLY A 24 -14.59 1.01 6.74
CA GLY A 24 -13.22 1.35 7.11
C GLY A 24 -12.99 1.39 8.62
N LYS A 25 -11.73 1.16 9.02
CA LYS A 25 -11.29 1.24 10.42
C LYS A 25 -11.32 2.68 10.91
N ARG A 26 -12.01 2.97 12.03
CA ARG A 26 -11.92 4.26 12.74
C ARG A 26 -11.21 4.06 14.08
N LYS A 27 -10.28 4.96 14.44
CA LYS A 27 -9.54 4.93 15.72
C LYS A 27 -10.45 4.90 16.97
N SER A 28 -11.75 5.24 16.86
CA SER A 28 -12.66 5.40 18.00
C SER A 28 -13.91 4.49 17.97
N ARG A 29 -14.07 3.60 16.99
CA ARG A 29 -15.20 2.65 16.92
C ARG A 29 -14.70 1.26 16.54
N HIS A 30 -15.38 0.24 17.04
CA HIS A 30 -15.08 -1.16 16.71
C HIS A 30 -14.96 -1.32 15.20
N THR A 31 -13.77 -1.72 14.77
CA THR A 31 -13.50 -2.12 13.39
C THR A 31 -14.36 -3.32 13.07
N LEU A 32 -15.11 -3.29 11.97
CA LEU A 32 -15.77 -4.49 11.47
C LEU A 32 -14.68 -5.54 11.18
N PRO A 33 -14.72 -6.72 11.80
CA PRO A 33 -13.89 -7.85 11.42
C PRO A 33 -14.07 -8.17 9.95
N GLN A 34 -13.09 -8.80 9.32
CA GLN A 34 -13.20 -9.15 7.89
C GLN A 34 -14.40 -10.08 7.64
N ASP A 35 -14.67 -10.98 8.57
CA ASP A 35 -15.79 -11.91 8.45
C ASP A 35 -17.14 -11.17 8.41
N ASP A 36 -17.28 -10.08 9.18
CA ASP A 36 -18.49 -9.25 9.16
C ASP A 36 -18.60 -8.44 7.84
N ILE A 37 -17.48 -8.00 7.28
CA ILE A 37 -17.46 -7.35 5.95
C ILE A 37 -17.90 -8.36 4.89
N ASN A 38 -17.37 -9.58 4.95
CA ASN A 38 -17.72 -10.66 4.04
C ASN A 38 -19.21 -11.01 4.16
N ALA A 39 -19.71 -11.15 5.40
CA ALA A 39 -21.11 -11.45 5.66
C ALA A 39 -22.04 -10.33 5.13
N LEU A 40 -21.67 -9.07 5.31
CA LEU A 40 -22.43 -7.93 4.80
C LEU A 40 -22.45 -7.90 3.26
N LEU A 41 -21.33 -8.20 2.59
CA LEU A 41 -21.27 -8.30 1.12
C LEU A 41 -22.24 -9.38 0.62
N VAL A 42 -22.21 -10.56 1.25
CA VAL A 42 -23.08 -11.70 0.92
C VAL A 42 -24.55 -11.34 1.15
N ALA A 43 -24.90 -10.77 2.31
CA ALA A 43 -26.26 -10.39 2.62
C ALA A 43 -26.85 -9.42 1.59
N LEU A 44 -26.12 -8.34 1.27
CA LEU A 44 -26.56 -7.35 0.28
C LEU A 44 -26.69 -7.96 -1.12
N GLY A 45 -25.79 -8.88 -1.49
CA GLY A 45 -25.87 -9.59 -2.77
C GLY A 45 -27.08 -10.52 -2.87
N LEU A 46 -27.41 -11.25 -1.78
CA LEU A 46 -28.58 -12.12 -1.71
C LEU A 46 -29.92 -11.35 -1.71
N GLU A 47 -29.92 -10.09 -1.26
CA GLU A 47 -31.05 -9.17 -1.42
C GLU A 47 -31.24 -8.73 -2.90
N GLY A 48 -30.40 -9.19 -3.83
CA GLY A 48 -30.45 -8.82 -5.24
C GLY A 48 -29.85 -7.45 -5.57
N LEU A 49 -29.13 -6.85 -4.63
CA LEU A 49 -28.49 -5.54 -4.85
C LEU A 49 -27.21 -5.67 -5.67
N LYS A 50 -26.97 -4.70 -6.57
CA LYS A 50 -25.66 -4.53 -7.23
C LYS A 50 -24.70 -3.86 -6.25
N VAL A 51 -23.78 -4.64 -5.69
CA VAL A 51 -22.83 -4.17 -4.69
C VAL A 51 -21.49 -3.85 -5.34
N VAL A 52 -20.98 -2.62 -5.13
CA VAL A 52 -19.61 -2.23 -5.47
C VAL A 52 -18.80 -2.18 -4.18
N ARG A 53 -17.77 -3.03 -4.07
CA ARG A 53 -16.77 -2.98 -3.00
C ARG A 53 -15.56 -2.17 -3.49
N LEU A 54 -15.55 -0.89 -3.14
CA LEU A 54 -14.48 0.04 -3.53
C LEU A 54 -13.34 -0.04 -2.53
N LYS A 55 -12.11 -0.17 -3.04
CA LYS A 55 -10.89 -0.37 -2.24
C LYS A 55 -9.83 0.65 -2.65
N GLY A 56 -8.97 1.05 -1.72
CA GLY A 56 -7.80 1.88 -2.01
C GLY A 56 -6.69 1.03 -2.66
N GLY A 57 -6.39 1.24 -3.93
CA GLY A 57 -5.40 0.49 -4.67
C GLY A 57 -5.97 -0.73 -5.42
N ASP A 58 -5.15 -1.75 -5.64
CA ASP A 58 -5.59 -3.00 -6.26
C ASP A 58 -6.24 -3.93 -5.21
N PRO A 59 -7.42 -4.52 -5.49
CA PRO A 59 -8.14 -5.34 -4.52
C PRO A 59 -7.40 -6.64 -4.14
N PHE A 60 -6.52 -7.15 -5.00
CA PHE A 60 -5.80 -8.41 -4.78
C PHE A 60 -4.39 -8.23 -4.23
N VAL A 61 -3.87 -7.00 -4.16
CA VAL A 61 -2.56 -6.72 -3.57
C VAL A 61 -2.72 -6.21 -2.14
N PHE A 62 -2.57 -7.09 -1.15
CA PHE A 62 -2.75 -6.83 0.30
C PHE A 62 -4.08 -6.18 0.68
N GLY A 63 -5.08 -6.28 -0.22
CA GLY A 63 -6.41 -5.69 -0.06
C GLY A 63 -7.49 -6.66 0.45
N ARG A 64 -7.16 -7.93 0.68
CA ARG A 64 -8.09 -8.99 1.10
C ARG A 64 -9.27 -9.22 0.15
N GLY A 65 -9.21 -8.70 -1.08
CA GLY A 65 -10.27 -8.87 -2.09
C GLY A 65 -10.51 -10.34 -2.46
N GLY A 66 -9.48 -11.18 -2.35
CA GLY A 66 -9.62 -12.63 -2.55
C GLY A 66 -10.55 -13.28 -1.52
N GLU A 67 -10.46 -12.90 -0.24
CA GLU A 67 -11.33 -13.40 0.83
C GLU A 67 -12.79 -12.95 0.58
N GLU A 68 -13.00 -11.68 0.26
CA GLU A 68 -14.30 -11.09 -0.06
C GLU A 68 -14.94 -11.80 -1.28
N MET A 69 -14.16 -12.03 -2.34
CA MET A 69 -14.60 -12.73 -3.55
C MET A 69 -15.00 -14.19 -3.24
N LEU A 70 -14.19 -14.92 -2.48
CA LEU A 70 -14.45 -16.32 -2.13
C LEU A 70 -15.71 -16.46 -1.30
N ALA A 71 -15.96 -15.57 -0.33
CA ALA A 71 -17.17 -15.57 0.47
C ALA A 71 -18.43 -15.36 -0.39
N CYS A 72 -18.40 -14.40 -1.32
CA CYS A 72 -19.52 -14.16 -2.24
C CYS A 72 -19.77 -15.35 -3.17
N ARG A 73 -18.71 -15.93 -3.76
CA ARG A 73 -18.84 -17.12 -4.64
C ARG A 73 -19.37 -18.33 -3.90
N ALA A 74 -18.95 -18.55 -2.65
CA ALA A 74 -19.47 -19.63 -1.83
C ALA A 74 -20.98 -19.51 -1.55
N ALA A 75 -21.50 -18.28 -1.57
CA ALA A 75 -22.93 -17.98 -1.46
C ALA A 75 -23.68 -17.99 -2.82
N GLY A 76 -23.04 -18.41 -3.91
CA GLY A 76 -23.64 -18.47 -5.24
C GLY A 76 -23.74 -17.13 -5.97
N LEU A 77 -23.07 -16.08 -5.47
CA LEU A 77 -23.08 -14.75 -6.09
C LEU A 77 -22.02 -14.66 -7.19
N SER A 78 -22.36 -13.98 -8.29
CA SER A 78 -21.38 -13.62 -9.33
C SER A 78 -20.52 -12.47 -8.84
N VAL A 79 -19.20 -12.54 -9.09
CA VAL A 79 -18.25 -11.51 -8.69
C VAL A 79 -17.33 -11.19 -9.87
N GLU A 80 -17.27 -9.91 -10.20
CA GLU A 80 -16.30 -9.34 -11.11
C GLU A 80 -15.26 -8.55 -10.30
N VAL A 81 -13.98 -8.65 -10.66
CA VAL A 81 -12.90 -7.90 -10.02
C VAL A 81 -12.30 -6.97 -11.05
N VAL A 82 -12.36 -5.67 -10.77
CA VAL A 82 -11.72 -4.64 -11.58
C VAL A 82 -10.36 -4.34 -10.98
N PRO A 83 -9.26 -4.50 -11.73
CA PRO A 83 -7.92 -4.19 -11.24
C PRO A 83 -7.75 -2.69 -10.97
N GLY A 84 -6.87 -2.36 -10.04
CA GLY A 84 -6.52 -0.98 -9.71
C GLY A 84 -5.01 -0.76 -9.68
N VAL A 85 -4.60 0.51 -9.64
CA VAL A 85 -3.20 0.86 -9.43
C VAL A 85 -2.87 0.61 -7.98
N SER A 86 -2.01 -0.38 -7.70
CA SER A 86 -1.60 -0.70 -6.33
C SER A 86 -0.78 0.44 -5.71
N ALA A 87 -0.93 0.65 -4.39
CA ALA A 87 -0.27 1.74 -3.67
C ALA A 87 1.25 1.80 -3.88
N GLY A 88 1.93 0.66 -4.00
CA GLY A 88 3.37 0.63 -4.29
C GLY A 88 3.72 1.18 -5.68
N LEU A 89 2.89 0.89 -6.69
CA LEU A 89 3.04 1.45 -8.04
C LEU A 89 2.73 2.95 -8.05
N ALA A 90 1.67 3.36 -7.36
CA ALA A 90 1.30 4.76 -7.25
C ALA A 90 2.40 5.59 -6.55
N ALA A 91 2.92 5.10 -5.42
CA ALA A 91 4.01 5.73 -4.67
C ALA A 91 5.28 5.88 -5.54
N SER A 92 5.65 4.82 -6.26
CA SER A 92 6.78 4.82 -7.21
C SER A 92 6.62 5.88 -8.29
N ALA A 93 5.49 5.89 -8.97
CA ALA A 93 5.23 6.83 -10.06
C ALA A 93 5.18 8.29 -9.57
N ARG A 94 4.50 8.54 -8.46
CA ARG A 94 4.40 9.86 -7.84
C ARG A 94 5.75 10.42 -7.40
N ALA A 95 6.61 9.55 -6.87
CA ALA A 95 7.94 9.94 -6.40
C ALA A 95 9.01 9.94 -7.51
N GLY A 96 8.67 9.49 -8.72
CA GLY A 96 9.64 9.39 -9.82
C GLY A 96 10.72 8.33 -9.62
N ALA A 97 10.51 7.37 -8.72
CA ALA A 97 11.43 6.26 -8.47
C ALA A 97 10.88 4.98 -9.08
N PRO A 98 11.35 4.54 -10.26
CA PRO A 98 10.85 3.33 -10.90
C PRO A 98 11.15 2.11 -10.03
N LEU A 99 10.23 1.13 -9.97
CA LEU A 99 10.48 -0.09 -9.19
C LEU A 99 11.48 -1.03 -9.86
N THR A 100 11.67 -0.91 -11.17
CA THR A 100 12.69 -1.64 -11.94
C THR A 100 13.42 -0.68 -12.86
N HIS A 101 14.72 -0.87 -13.00
CA HIS A 101 15.56 -0.05 -13.88
C HIS A 101 16.73 -0.86 -14.39
N ARG A 102 17.06 -0.72 -15.68
CA ARG A 102 18.20 -1.42 -16.28
C ARG A 102 19.50 -1.02 -15.56
N GLY A 103 20.25 -2.00 -15.05
CA GLY A 103 21.49 -1.81 -14.32
C GLY A 103 21.35 -1.54 -12.82
N LEU A 104 20.14 -1.24 -12.30
CA LEU A 104 19.92 -1.00 -10.88
C LEU A 104 19.05 -2.08 -10.23
N ALA A 105 17.88 -2.42 -10.84
CA ALA A 105 16.99 -3.42 -10.29
C ALA A 105 16.27 -4.15 -11.43
N GLN A 106 16.45 -5.45 -11.53
CA GLN A 106 15.83 -6.30 -12.56
C GLN A 106 14.66 -7.11 -12.01
N SER A 107 14.39 -6.99 -10.72
CA SER A 107 13.27 -7.65 -10.06
C SER A 107 12.71 -6.76 -8.96
N VAL A 108 11.42 -6.96 -8.67
CA VAL A 108 10.70 -6.31 -7.57
C VAL A 108 9.88 -7.35 -6.82
N THR A 109 9.89 -7.26 -5.49
CA THR A 109 9.03 -8.08 -4.63
C THR A 109 8.16 -7.16 -3.77
N PHE A 110 6.85 -7.40 -3.79
CA PHE A 110 5.90 -6.80 -2.88
C PHE A 110 5.75 -7.67 -1.64
N VAL A 111 5.97 -7.08 -0.47
CA VAL A 111 5.84 -7.76 0.81
C VAL A 111 4.95 -6.98 1.77
N THR A 112 4.36 -7.67 2.74
CA THR A 112 3.71 -7.01 3.87
C THR A 112 4.68 -6.87 5.03
N GLY A 113 4.72 -5.70 5.66
CA GLY A 113 5.43 -5.50 6.92
C GLY A 113 4.61 -5.90 8.14
N HIS A 114 3.32 -6.18 7.95
CA HIS A 114 2.42 -6.57 9.03
C HIS A 114 2.44 -8.09 9.22
N ALA A 115 2.64 -8.52 10.46
CA ALA A 115 2.44 -9.90 10.89
C ALA A 115 1.47 -9.96 12.07
N ALA A 116 0.86 -11.11 12.29
CA ALA A 116 0.01 -11.32 13.45
C ALA A 116 0.83 -11.16 14.76
N LYS A 117 0.27 -10.41 15.74
CA LYS A 117 0.82 -10.30 17.11
C LYS A 117 2.26 -9.78 17.20
N ASP A 118 2.57 -8.63 16.61
CA ASP A 118 3.88 -7.96 16.71
C ASP A 118 5.09 -8.80 16.26
N GLN A 119 4.87 -9.85 15.51
CA GLN A 119 5.93 -10.66 14.93
C GLN A 119 6.35 -10.09 13.56
N THR A 120 7.58 -10.37 13.16
CA THR A 120 8.01 -10.16 11.77
C THR A 120 7.28 -11.12 10.86
N PRO A 121 6.84 -10.70 9.67
CA PRO A 121 6.32 -11.62 8.67
C PRO A 121 7.39 -12.67 8.33
N ASP A 122 6.94 -13.90 8.12
CA ASP A 122 7.79 -15.00 7.64
C ASP A 122 8.11 -14.77 6.16
N LEU A 123 9.30 -14.22 5.89
CA LEU A 123 9.76 -13.84 4.56
C LEU A 123 11.13 -14.45 4.27
N ASP A 124 11.42 -14.72 3.01
CA ASP A 124 12.77 -15.06 2.55
C ASP A 124 13.68 -13.83 2.59
N TRP A 125 14.21 -13.51 3.78
CA TRP A 125 15.08 -12.37 3.99
C TRP A 125 16.35 -12.42 3.15
N THR A 126 16.89 -13.61 2.88
CA THR A 126 18.07 -13.80 2.03
C THR A 126 17.77 -13.43 0.58
N GLY A 127 16.63 -13.86 0.07
CA GLY A 127 16.18 -13.51 -1.27
C GLY A 127 15.90 -12.00 -1.40
N LEU A 128 15.30 -11.39 -0.38
CA LEU A 128 14.99 -9.95 -0.34
C LEU A 128 16.25 -9.05 -0.20
N ALA A 129 17.32 -9.57 0.41
CA ALA A 129 18.57 -8.82 0.61
C ALA A 129 19.46 -8.76 -0.63
N ARG A 130 19.10 -9.40 -1.73
CA ARG A 130 19.91 -9.40 -2.97
C ARG A 130 20.10 -7.98 -3.51
N THR A 131 21.26 -7.75 -4.12
CA THR A 131 21.51 -6.59 -4.98
C THR A 131 20.68 -6.69 -6.27
N ASN A 132 20.54 -5.61 -7.03
CA ASN A 132 19.71 -5.55 -8.25
C ASN A 132 18.25 -5.96 -8.03
N HIS A 133 17.74 -5.76 -6.82
CA HIS A 133 16.40 -6.12 -6.39
C HIS A 133 15.76 -4.99 -5.59
N THR A 134 14.50 -4.69 -5.91
CA THR A 134 13.69 -3.73 -5.18
C THR A 134 12.70 -4.46 -4.27
N VAL A 135 12.64 -4.05 -3.01
CA VAL A 135 11.63 -4.53 -2.07
C VAL A 135 10.63 -3.40 -1.81
N VAL A 136 9.35 -3.67 -2.05
CA VAL A 136 8.26 -2.73 -1.78
C VAL A 136 7.45 -3.26 -0.61
N VAL A 137 7.48 -2.53 0.52
CA VAL A 137 6.85 -2.96 1.76
C VAL A 137 5.54 -2.20 1.98
N TYR A 138 4.46 -2.95 2.11
CA TYR A 138 3.14 -2.47 2.51
C TYR A 138 2.94 -2.65 4.01
N MET A 139 2.23 -1.73 4.65
CA MET A 139 1.90 -1.81 6.09
C MET A 139 3.15 -1.99 6.98
N GLY A 140 4.29 -1.44 6.53
CA GLY A 140 5.59 -1.66 7.16
C GLY A 140 6.07 -0.52 8.05
N LEU A 141 5.31 0.56 8.26
CA LEU A 141 5.79 1.75 8.95
C LEU A 141 6.20 1.44 10.41
N SER A 142 5.32 0.79 11.16
CA SER A 142 5.59 0.42 12.57
C SER A 142 6.66 -0.66 12.72
N THR A 143 6.86 -1.49 11.69
CA THR A 143 7.86 -2.57 11.68
C THR A 143 9.12 -2.22 10.89
N ALA A 144 9.23 -0.99 10.37
CA ALA A 144 10.36 -0.55 9.56
C ALA A 144 11.72 -0.78 10.22
N PRO A 145 11.92 -0.51 11.53
CA PRO A 145 13.19 -0.80 12.21
C PRO A 145 13.56 -2.28 12.17
N LEU A 146 12.56 -3.15 12.35
CA LEU A 146 12.75 -4.60 12.35
C LEU A 146 13.04 -5.13 10.95
N ILE A 147 12.35 -4.62 9.93
CA ILE A 147 12.58 -4.96 8.52
C ILE A 147 14.01 -4.55 8.12
N ALA A 148 14.45 -3.34 8.47
CA ALA A 148 15.80 -2.88 8.20
C ALA A 148 16.85 -3.80 8.85
N ALA A 149 16.67 -4.14 10.14
CA ALA A 149 17.56 -5.04 10.85
C ALA A 149 17.63 -6.44 10.22
N ARG A 150 16.49 -6.99 9.75
CA ARG A 150 16.42 -8.29 9.09
C ARG A 150 17.12 -8.29 7.74
N LEU A 151 16.90 -7.27 6.91
CA LEU A 151 17.57 -7.12 5.61
C LEU A 151 19.08 -6.96 5.78
N MET A 152 19.53 -6.11 6.71
CA MET A 152 20.95 -5.93 6.98
C MET A 152 21.62 -7.22 7.51
N ARG A 153 20.94 -7.95 8.42
CA ARG A 153 21.42 -9.27 8.89
C ARG A 153 21.53 -10.28 7.77
N ALA A 154 20.65 -10.21 6.77
CA ALA A 154 20.68 -11.08 5.59
C ALA A 154 21.70 -10.63 4.53
N GLY A 155 22.47 -9.56 4.80
CA GLY A 155 23.56 -9.09 3.93
C GLY A 155 23.24 -7.86 3.08
N ARG A 156 22.07 -7.21 3.26
CA ARG A 156 21.80 -5.95 2.57
C ARG A 156 22.63 -4.82 3.18
N ASP A 157 23.26 -4.01 2.32
CA ASP A 157 24.08 -2.88 2.76
C ASP A 157 23.24 -1.84 3.53
N ALA A 158 23.73 -1.37 4.67
CA ALA A 158 23.11 -0.29 5.45
C ALA A 158 23.03 1.04 4.65
N ALA A 159 23.89 1.24 3.67
CA ALA A 159 23.86 2.40 2.77
C ALA A 159 22.78 2.27 1.67
N THR A 160 22.10 1.12 1.53
CA THR A 160 21.04 0.93 0.53
C THR A 160 20.00 2.04 0.64
N PRO A 161 19.67 2.75 -0.47
CA PRO A 161 18.65 3.79 -0.47
C PRO A 161 17.27 3.23 -0.13
N VAL A 162 16.51 4.02 0.63
CA VAL A 162 15.11 3.75 0.97
C VAL A 162 14.28 5.00 0.75
N LEU A 163 13.22 4.88 -0.03
CA LEU A 163 12.19 5.90 -0.18
C LEU A 163 10.96 5.47 0.61
N VAL A 164 10.51 6.33 1.51
CA VAL A 164 9.24 6.18 2.23
C VAL A 164 8.25 7.19 1.66
N VAL A 165 7.09 6.70 1.21
CA VAL A 165 5.99 7.56 0.73
C VAL A 165 4.80 7.34 1.63
N GLU A 166 4.50 8.33 2.45
CA GLU A 166 3.34 8.36 3.32
C GLU A 166 2.16 8.99 2.59
N ASN A 167 0.95 8.45 2.76
CA ASN A 167 -0.29 8.96 2.17
C ASN A 167 -0.20 9.12 0.64
N ALA A 168 0.44 8.19 -0.05
CA ALA A 168 0.65 8.23 -1.50
C ALA A 168 -0.63 8.58 -2.26
N SER A 169 -0.54 9.53 -3.18
CA SER A 169 -1.65 10.05 -4.01
C SER A 169 -2.73 10.85 -3.25
N LEU A 170 -2.51 11.19 -1.99
CA LEU A 170 -3.39 12.08 -1.23
C LEU A 170 -2.79 13.50 -1.17
N ALA A 171 -3.62 14.51 -0.87
CA ALA A 171 -3.19 15.90 -0.81
C ALA A 171 -2.09 16.18 0.26
N HIS A 172 -1.99 15.32 1.26
CA HIS A 172 -0.98 15.37 2.33
C HIS A 172 0.08 14.29 2.20
N GLU A 173 0.42 13.91 0.94
CA GLU A 173 1.53 12.99 0.66
C GLU A 173 2.84 13.56 1.18
N ALA A 174 3.59 12.76 1.94
CA ALA A 174 4.93 13.08 2.40
C ALA A 174 5.93 12.04 1.91
N ARG A 175 7.16 12.48 1.64
CA ARG A 175 8.25 11.63 1.14
C ARG A 175 9.50 11.80 1.97
N VAL A 176 10.13 10.70 2.30
CA VAL A 176 11.41 10.67 3.01
C VAL A 176 12.36 9.77 2.24
N LEU A 177 13.45 10.35 1.74
CA LEU A 177 14.58 9.60 1.18
C LEU A 177 15.64 9.42 2.28
N THR A 178 16.03 8.18 2.54
CA THR A 178 16.96 7.81 3.59
C THR A 178 17.82 6.61 3.17
N ARG A 179 18.57 6.05 4.12
CA ARG A 179 19.31 4.81 3.96
C ARG A 179 18.71 3.73 4.86
N LEU A 180 18.94 2.48 4.52
CA LEU A 180 18.41 1.34 5.28
C LEU A 180 18.85 1.37 6.75
N GLY A 181 20.10 1.76 7.01
CA GLY A 181 20.64 1.88 8.37
C GLY A 181 19.98 2.98 9.22
N ASP A 182 19.45 4.04 8.58
CA ASP A 182 18.86 5.20 9.23
C ASP A 182 17.32 5.14 9.22
N LEU A 183 16.74 4.09 8.64
CA LEU A 183 15.29 3.99 8.41
C LEU A 183 14.46 4.16 9.68
N ALA A 184 14.90 3.56 10.79
CA ALA A 184 14.20 3.65 12.08
C ALA A 184 14.00 5.10 12.56
N THR A 185 15.04 5.92 12.42
CA THR A 185 14.99 7.35 12.79
C THR A 185 14.16 8.14 11.78
N ALA A 186 14.35 7.87 10.50
CA ALA A 186 13.69 8.59 9.42
C ALA A 186 12.15 8.47 9.45
N VAL A 187 11.61 7.34 9.91
CA VAL A 187 10.16 7.11 9.97
C VAL A 187 9.52 7.52 11.29
N SER A 188 10.29 7.97 12.27
CA SER A 188 9.80 8.20 13.65
C SER A 188 8.72 9.26 13.78
N ALA A 189 8.64 10.20 12.82
CA ALA A 189 7.65 11.28 12.79
C ALA A 189 6.44 10.94 11.90
N LEU A 190 6.44 9.79 11.21
CA LEU A 190 5.36 9.38 10.31
C LEU A 190 4.34 8.52 11.07
N ASP A 191 3.05 8.71 10.81
CA ASP A 191 1.98 7.96 11.49
C ASP A 191 0.85 7.49 10.56
N GLY A 192 0.92 7.84 9.28
CA GLY A 192 -0.04 7.49 8.24
C GLY A 192 0.28 6.17 7.52
N PRO A 193 -0.60 5.75 6.61
CA PRO A 193 -0.30 4.62 5.75
C PRO A 193 0.87 4.96 4.83
N ALA A 194 1.91 4.12 4.84
CA ALA A 194 3.12 4.36 4.06
C ALA A 194 3.54 3.13 3.25
N ILE A 195 4.21 3.42 2.12
CA ILE A 195 4.92 2.46 1.30
C ILE A 195 6.43 2.70 1.48
N LEU A 196 7.19 1.63 1.72
CA LEU A 196 8.64 1.70 1.73
C LEU A 196 9.16 1.05 0.44
N ILE A 197 10.01 1.76 -0.31
CA ILE A 197 10.69 1.27 -1.51
C ILE A 197 12.16 1.17 -1.17
N ILE A 198 12.69 -0.05 -1.08
CA ILE A 198 14.05 -0.35 -0.62
C ILE A 198 14.85 -0.87 -1.81
N GLY A 199 15.92 -0.20 -2.16
CA GLY A 199 16.81 -0.57 -3.27
C GLY A 199 17.39 0.65 -3.97
N GLU A 200 18.35 0.41 -4.87
CA GLU A 200 19.11 1.43 -5.57
C GLU A 200 18.23 2.41 -6.36
N VAL A 201 17.08 1.94 -6.85
CA VAL A 201 16.10 2.77 -7.57
C VAL A 201 15.50 3.87 -6.70
N ALA A 202 15.48 3.71 -5.38
CA ALA A 202 14.94 4.72 -4.47
C ALA A 202 15.71 6.04 -4.52
N ALA A 203 17.02 5.99 -4.84
CA ALA A 203 17.86 7.18 -4.99
C ALA A 203 17.43 8.06 -6.18
N MET A 204 16.71 7.52 -7.16
CA MET A 204 16.22 8.27 -8.32
C MET A 204 15.12 9.27 -7.95
N ALA A 205 14.47 9.09 -6.80
CA ALA A 205 13.38 9.98 -6.35
C ALA A 205 13.84 11.44 -6.16
N SER A 206 15.13 11.69 -5.92
CA SER A 206 15.66 13.04 -5.72
C SER A 206 15.72 13.89 -7.00
N ASP A 207 15.81 13.24 -8.16
CA ASP A 207 16.05 13.94 -9.44
C ASP A 207 14.78 14.57 -10.05
N LEU A 208 13.59 14.18 -9.58
CA LEU A 208 12.32 14.63 -10.13
C LEU A 208 11.60 15.69 -9.29
N ALA A 209 12.07 15.99 -8.08
CA ALA A 209 11.55 17.07 -7.25
C ALA A 209 11.84 18.47 -7.86
N GLU A 210 12.80 18.57 -8.78
CA GLU A 210 13.20 19.83 -9.44
C GLU A 210 12.45 20.12 -10.75
N VAL A 211 11.70 19.15 -11.30
CA VAL A 211 11.16 19.23 -12.68
C VAL A 211 9.77 19.86 -12.77
N LEU A 212 9.03 19.97 -11.68
CA LEU A 212 7.71 20.65 -11.71
C LEU A 212 7.82 22.07 -11.19
N PRO A 213 7.56 23.11 -12.02
CA PRO A 213 7.51 24.49 -11.56
C PRO A 213 6.46 24.68 -10.46
N GLU A 214 6.74 25.56 -9.50
CA GLU A 214 5.88 25.83 -8.33
C GLU A 214 4.42 26.12 -8.67
N SER A 215 4.15 26.64 -9.88
CA SER A 215 2.82 26.94 -10.37
C SER A 215 1.93 25.71 -10.64
N GLU A 216 2.51 24.55 -10.84
CA GLU A 216 1.75 23.30 -11.08
C GLU A 216 1.52 22.48 -9.78
N ARG A 217 2.23 22.81 -8.71
CA ARG A 217 2.06 22.14 -7.40
C ARG A 217 0.79 22.56 -6.67
N ALA A 218 0.20 23.69 -7.04
CA ALA A 218 -1.00 24.24 -6.42
C ALA A 218 -2.32 23.75 -7.03
N GLN A 219 -2.27 22.98 -8.13
CA GLN A 219 -3.46 22.52 -8.88
C GLN A 219 -3.59 20.98 -8.95
N ALA A 220 -2.74 20.21 -8.24
CA ALA A 220 -2.78 18.75 -8.22
C ALA A 220 -3.46 18.17 -6.99
#